data_00f5a03df4e8de46e5c7f6f19bb73ae4
#
_entry.id   00f5a03df4e8de46e5c7f6f19bb73ae4
#
_cell.length_a   1.000
_cell.length_b   1.000
_cell.length_c   1.000
_cell.angle_alpha   90.00
_cell.angle_beta   90.00
_cell.angle_gamma   90.00
#
_symmetry.space_group_name_H-M   'P 1'
#
loop_
_entity.id
_entity.type
_entity.pdbx_description
1 polymer ?
#
loop_
_entity_poly.entity_id
_entity_poly.type
_entity_poly.pdbx_seq_one_letter_code
_entity_poly.pdbx_strand_id
1 'polypeptide(L)'
;MEGRKKMEEFYRKLKVGMKLKYAFTTVIVTFAVAMVVSLVSIVMMNVDTYQFYKEAYANSTLQMEIRKDIQLVGKYILWSMTTDDTGSTQSYLNSAQKYADQVGKNVTTLEKSYNDKKKVAELKDAIEELKKQRVALMELAQQNKNDEALALFNSDYNDATEKLQDILVDIGKVASAEAKSQYTSARVTGLVSIILMILIGAGTVAFSTVIRTTITGIMLKPIQELEGAAEKLKAGQLDVEINYESPDELGKLAGNFRQACKTLEVIVQDTSYLLGEMAEGNFNVSSNNPQIYIGNFRQQYESMSKLKHELSDTMTQIHEASEQVASGSGQLAGG
;
A
#
# COMPACT_ATOMS: atom_id res chain seq x y z
N MET A 1 17.06 4.28 17.72
CA MET A 1 17.82 3.05 18.08
C MET A 1 17.05 2.10 18.99
N GLU A 2 16.39 2.62 20.02
CA GLU A 2 15.66 1.81 21.02
C GLU A 2 14.49 0.98 20.44
N GLY A 3 13.70 1.53 19.53
CA GLY A 3 12.61 0.81 18.87
C GLY A 3 13.07 -0.38 18.05
N ARG A 4 14.22 -0.28 17.36
CA ARG A 4 14.79 -1.39 16.60
C ARG A 4 15.26 -2.52 17.52
N LYS A 5 15.88 -2.21 18.67
CA LYS A 5 16.30 -3.23 19.65
C LYS A 5 15.09 -3.97 20.25
N LYS A 6 14.01 -3.25 20.62
CA LYS A 6 12.78 -3.87 21.13
C LYS A 6 12.13 -4.77 20.09
N MET A 7 12.11 -4.35 18.82
CA MET A 7 11.58 -5.14 17.71
C MET A 7 12.44 -6.40 17.47
N GLU A 8 13.77 -6.28 17.49
CA GLU A 8 14.68 -7.41 17.35
C GLU A 8 14.50 -8.44 18.47
N GLU A 9 14.36 -7.98 19.72
CA GLU A 9 14.11 -8.84 20.88
C GLU A 9 12.73 -9.55 20.78
N PHE A 10 11.70 -8.86 20.32
CA PHE A 10 10.39 -9.45 20.08
C PHE A 10 10.45 -10.56 19.00
N TYR A 11 11.03 -10.25 17.85
CA TYR A 11 11.14 -11.22 16.76
C TYR A 11 12.03 -12.40 17.12
N ARG A 12 13.07 -12.23 17.91
CA ARG A 12 13.98 -13.29 18.31
C ARG A 12 13.28 -14.42 19.09
N LYS A 13 12.26 -14.10 19.87
CA LYS A 13 11.48 -15.06 20.67
C LYS A 13 10.45 -15.85 19.86
N LEU A 14 10.11 -15.39 18.64
CA LEU A 14 9.08 -16.01 17.81
C LEU A 14 9.64 -17.19 17.01
N LYS A 15 8.80 -18.18 16.73
CA LYS A 15 9.06 -19.23 15.74
C LYS A 15 9.31 -18.63 14.36
N VAL A 16 10.14 -19.26 13.53
CA VAL A 16 10.49 -18.79 12.18
C VAL A 16 9.25 -18.50 11.33
N GLY A 17 8.27 -19.42 11.32
CA GLY A 17 7.01 -19.21 10.60
C GLY A 17 6.22 -18.00 11.11
N MET A 18 6.23 -17.71 12.41
CA MET A 18 5.58 -16.54 12.98
C MET A 18 6.31 -15.25 12.66
N LYS A 19 7.66 -15.25 12.65
CA LYS A 19 8.46 -14.10 12.20
C LYS A 19 8.06 -13.65 10.80
N LEU A 20 7.98 -14.60 9.87
CA LEU A 20 7.57 -14.32 8.50
C LEU A 20 6.11 -13.88 8.41
N LYS A 21 5.21 -14.58 9.12
CA LYS A 21 3.78 -14.22 9.13
C LYS A 21 3.58 -12.78 9.60
N TYR A 22 4.15 -12.37 10.73
CA TYR A 22 4.02 -10.99 11.22
C TYR A 22 4.62 -9.97 10.26
N ALA A 23 5.79 -10.26 9.66
CA ALA A 23 6.41 -9.38 8.69
C ALA A 23 5.52 -9.12 7.48
N PHE A 24 5.04 -10.18 6.84
CA PHE A 24 4.17 -10.06 5.66
C PHE A 24 2.82 -9.46 6.00
N THR A 25 2.20 -9.88 7.11
CA THR A 25 0.91 -9.32 7.54
C THR A 25 1.00 -7.82 7.77
N THR A 26 2.06 -7.33 8.40
CA THR A 26 2.24 -5.89 8.64
C THR A 26 2.38 -5.13 7.33
N VAL A 27 3.15 -5.63 6.37
CA VAL A 27 3.28 -5.01 5.04
C VAL A 27 1.94 -5.00 4.30
N ILE A 28 1.19 -6.11 4.34
CA ILE A 28 -0.14 -6.19 3.72
C ILE A 28 -1.11 -5.20 4.35
N VAL A 29 -1.15 -5.11 5.67
CA VAL A 29 -2.05 -4.19 6.39
C VAL A 29 -1.71 -2.74 6.09
N THR A 30 -0.43 -2.36 6.08
CA THR A 30 -0.04 -0.98 5.74
C THR A 30 -0.39 -0.62 4.30
N PHE A 31 -0.21 -1.56 3.36
CA PHE A 31 -0.63 -1.38 1.97
C PHE A 31 -2.15 -1.28 1.82
N ALA A 32 -2.92 -2.12 2.53
CA ALA A 32 -4.38 -2.07 2.52
C ALA A 32 -4.91 -0.74 3.07
N VAL A 33 -4.33 -0.21 4.14
CA VAL A 33 -4.66 1.11 4.69
C VAL A 33 -4.38 2.22 3.67
N ALA A 34 -3.22 2.19 3.00
CA ALA A 34 -2.88 3.15 1.96
C ALA A 34 -3.88 3.10 0.79
N MET A 35 -4.30 1.90 0.37
CA MET A 35 -5.29 1.70 -0.68
C MET A 35 -6.66 2.28 -0.29
N VAL A 36 -7.12 2.04 0.94
CA VAL A 36 -8.40 2.59 1.43
C VAL A 36 -8.36 4.12 1.46
N VAL A 37 -7.29 4.72 1.97
CA VAL A 37 -7.13 6.18 1.99
C VAL A 37 -7.15 6.76 0.58
N SER A 38 -6.47 6.10 -0.38
CA SER A 38 -6.47 6.50 -1.78
C SER A 38 -7.86 6.45 -2.40
N LEU A 39 -8.61 5.36 -2.19
CA LEU A 39 -9.98 5.21 -2.71
C LEU A 39 -10.92 6.26 -2.14
N VAL A 40 -10.88 6.53 -0.84
CA VAL A 40 -11.70 7.56 -0.20
C VAL A 40 -11.38 8.94 -0.79
N SER A 41 -10.10 9.26 -0.99
CA SER A 41 -9.68 10.53 -1.60
C SER A 41 -10.19 10.70 -3.03
N ILE A 42 -10.15 9.63 -3.84
CA ILE A 42 -10.67 9.66 -5.22
C ILE A 42 -12.19 9.86 -5.23
N VAL A 43 -12.93 9.19 -4.35
CA VAL A 43 -14.38 9.34 -4.25
C VAL A 43 -14.74 10.78 -3.84
N MET A 44 -14.09 11.34 -2.83
CA MET A 44 -14.31 12.73 -2.40
C MET A 44 -14.05 13.72 -3.55
N MET A 45 -12.93 13.58 -4.25
CA MET A 45 -12.60 14.45 -5.38
C MET A 45 -13.61 14.34 -6.53
N ASN A 46 -14.16 13.15 -6.81
CA ASN A 46 -15.22 12.97 -7.81
C ASN A 46 -16.51 13.64 -7.40
N VAL A 47 -16.91 13.56 -6.13
CA VAL A 47 -18.11 14.23 -5.60
C VAL A 47 -17.97 15.75 -5.72
N ASP A 48 -16.85 16.31 -5.28
CA ASP A 48 -16.57 17.75 -5.37
C ASP A 48 -16.58 18.24 -6.83
N THR A 49 -15.97 17.48 -7.74
CA THR A 49 -15.94 17.79 -9.17
C THR A 49 -17.35 17.74 -9.79
N TYR A 50 -18.16 16.73 -9.42
CA TYR A 50 -19.52 16.62 -9.91
C TYR A 50 -20.40 17.80 -9.45
N GLN A 51 -20.33 18.19 -8.18
CA GLN A 51 -21.07 19.34 -7.64
C GLN A 51 -20.64 20.64 -8.31
N PHE A 52 -19.33 20.84 -8.50
CA PHE A 52 -18.81 22.00 -9.21
C PHE A 52 -19.42 22.14 -10.60
N TYR A 53 -19.41 21.09 -11.42
CA TYR A 53 -19.92 21.17 -12.80
C TYR A 53 -21.44 21.25 -12.88
N LYS A 54 -22.14 20.49 -12.05
CA LYS A 54 -23.59 20.36 -12.12
C LYS A 54 -24.34 21.54 -11.51
N GLU A 55 -23.80 22.15 -10.48
CA GLU A 55 -24.48 23.22 -9.73
C GLU A 55 -23.79 24.57 -9.95
N ALA A 56 -22.63 24.78 -9.39
CA ALA A 56 -22.01 26.10 -9.35
C ALA A 56 -21.61 26.63 -10.72
N TYR A 57 -20.92 25.83 -11.54
CA TYR A 57 -20.49 26.22 -12.88
C TYR A 57 -21.67 26.33 -13.84
N ALA A 58 -22.61 25.37 -13.79
CA ALA A 58 -23.82 25.40 -14.63
C ALA A 58 -24.66 26.65 -14.36
N ASN A 59 -24.90 26.98 -13.10
CA ASN A 59 -25.68 28.18 -12.73
C ASN A 59 -24.99 29.48 -13.16
N SER A 60 -23.64 29.53 -13.00
CA SER A 60 -22.86 30.68 -13.49
C SER A 60 -22.95 30.86 -15.00
N THR A 61 -22.96 29.77 -15.77
CA THR A 61 -23.08 29.81 -17.22
C THR A 61 -24.51 30.14 -17.67
N LEU A 62 -25.51 29.50 -17.07
CA LEU A 62 -26.91 29.70 -17.40
C LEU A 62 -27.36 31.17 -17.24
N GLN A 63 -26.95 31.83 -16.14
CA GLN A 63 -27.33 33.25 -15.95
C GLN A 63 -26.68 34.14 -17.03
N MET A 64 -25.46 33.83 -17.50
CA MET A 64 -24.80 34.57 -18.59
C MET A 64 -25.54 34.37 -19.92
N GLU A 65 -25.97 33.14 -20.22
CA GLU A 65 -26.74 32.83 -21.41
C GLU A 65 -28.09 33.51 -21.39
N ILE A 66 -28.83 33.49 -20.26
CA ILE A 66 -30.09 34.19 -20.10
C ILE A 66 -29.91 35.70 -20.36
N ARG A 67 -28.91 36.33 -19.78
CA ARG A 67 -28.61 37.74 -19.99
C ARG A 67 -28.33 38.07 -21.45
N LYS A 68 -27.52 37.27 -22.12
CA LYS A 68 -27.21 37.42 -23.54
C LYS A 68 -28.47 37.27 -24.39
N ASP A 69 -29.30 36.28 -24.12
CA ASP A 69 -30.52 36.02 -24.90
C ASP A 69 -31.56 37.13 -24.69
N ILE A 70 -31.69 37.69 -23.48
CA ILE A 70 -32.52 38.88 -23.20
C ILE A 70 -32.06 40.07 -24.06
N GLN A 71 -30.77 40.33 -24.16
CA GLN A 71 -30.22 41.40 -25.01
C GLN A 71 -30.55 41.15 -26.49
N LEU A 72 -30.46 39.90 -26.95
CA LEU A 72 -30.82 39.53 -28.33
C LEU A 72 -32.34 39.72 -28.57
N VAL A 73 -33.17 39.39 -27.60
CA VAL A 73 -34.64 39.71 -27.68
C VAL A 73 -34.85 41.22 -27.90
N GLY A 74 -34.29 42.06 -27.05
CA GLY A 74 -34.39 43.50 -27.17
C GLY A 74 -33.88 44.05 -28.52
N LYS A 75 -32.72 43.56 -28.96
CA LYS A 75 -32.12 43.90 -30.25
C LYS A 75 -33.05 43.58 -31.43
N TYR A 76 -33.63 42.39 -31.47
CA TYR A 76 -34.50 41.99 -32.56
C TYR A 76 -35.84 42.74 -32.53
N ILE A 77 -36.39 43.03 -31.35
CA ILE A 77 -37.55 43.91 -31.22
C ILE A 77 -37.25 45.32 -31.75
N LEU A 78 -36.11 45.91 -31.36
CA LEU A 78 -35.69 47.20 -31.84
C LEU A 78 -35.54 47.24 -33.37
N TRP A 79 -34.91 46.18 -33.96
CA TRP A 79 -34.78 46.09 -35.41
C TRP A 79 -36.14 45.94 -36.12
N SER A 80 -37.12 45.27 -35.50
CA SER A 80 -38.49 45.16 -36.06
C SER A 80 -39.19 46.50 -36.17
N MET A 81 -38.84 47.48 -35.34
CA MET A 81 -39.39 48.82 -35.34
C MET A 81 -38.68 49.79 -36.29
N THR A 82 -37.49 49.44 -36.77
CA THR A 82 -36.63 50.29 -37.62
C THR A 82 -36.73 49.93 -39.11
N THR A 83 -37.59 49.00 -39.50
CA THR A 83 -37.79 48.59 -40.89
C THR A 83 -39.26 48.83 -41.29
N ASP A 84 -39.50 49.34 -42.52
CA ASP A 84 -40.80 49.53 -43.11
C ASP A 84 -41.30 48.28 -43.87
N ASP A 85 -40.43 47.26 -44.03
CA ASP A 85 -40.77 46.00 -44.74
C ASP A 85 -41.41 45.02 -43.77
N THR A 86 -42.66 44.68 -44.00
CA THR A 86 -43.45 43.77 -43.14
C THR A 86 -42.86 42.36 -43.07
N GLY A 87 -42.18 41.88 -44.13
CA GLY A 87 -41.50 40.58 -44.14
C GLY A 87 -40.31 40.57 -43.19
N SER A 88 -39.47 41.65 -43.23
CA SER A 88 -38.34 41.83 -42.33
C SER A 88 -38.80 42.01 -40.87
N THR A 89 -39.85 42.83 -40.64
CA THR A 89 -40.48 42.98 -39.32
C THR A 89 -40.87 41.63 -38.72
N GLN A 90 -41.61 40.79 -39.46
CA GLN A 90 -42.02 39.48 -38.99
C GLN A 90 -40.81 38.56 -38.74
N SER A 91 -39.76 38.59 -39.57
CA SER A 91 -38.54 37.81 -39.38
C SER A 91 -37.80 38.17 -38.10
N TYR A 92 -37.71 39.48 -37.79
CA TYR A 92 -37.09 39.95 -36.54
C TYR A 92 -37.93 39.59 -35.31
N LEU A 93 -39.26 39.71 -35.35
CA LEU A 93 -40.15 39.29 -34.27
C LEU A 93 -40.09 37.79 -34.01
N ASN A 94 -40.00 36.96 -35.07
CA ASN A 94 -39.78 35.52 -34.91
C ASN A 94 -38.45 35.19 -34.25
N SER A 95 -37.40 35.95 -34.60
CA SER A 95 -36.10 35.85 -33.95
C SER A 95 -36.14 36.23 -32.46
N ALA A 96 -36.81 37.32 -32.14
CA ALA A 96 -37.05 37.75 -30.75
C ALA A 96 -37.79 36.65 -29.95
N GLN A 97 -38.87 36.08 -30.53
CA GLN A 97 -39.60 34.99 -29.89
C GLN A 97 -38.73 33.76 -29.65
N LYS A 98 -37.93 33.35 -30.61
CA LYS A 98 -37.00 32.21 -30.49
C LYS A 98 -36.04 32.39 -29.29
N TYR A 99 -35.44 33.56 -29.14
CA TYR A 99 -34.55 33.83 -27.99
C TYR A 99 -35.32 33.95 -26.67
N ALA A 100 -36.51 34.48 -26.67
CA ALA A 100 -37.39 34.50 -25.49
C ALA A 100 -37.78 33.10 -25.02
N ASP A 101 -38.05 32.18 -25.95
CA ASP A 101 -38.31 30.77 -25.63
C ASP A 101 -37.04 30.08 -25.04
N GLN A 102 -35.85 30.45 -25.53
CA GLN A 102 -34.60 29.97 -24.96
C GLN A 102 -34.35 30.48 -23.56
N VAL A 103 -34.65 31.78 -23.29
CA VAL A 103 -34.65 32.34 -21.93
C VAL A 103 -35.56 31.52 -21.01
N GLY A 104 -36.79 31.22 -21.42
CA GLY A 104 -37.74 30.42 -20.63
C GLY A 104 -37.18 29.01 -20.29
N LYS A 105 -36.55 28.34 -21.26
CA LYS A 105 -35.90 27.02 -21.03
C LYS A 105 -34.75 27.11 -20.06
N ASN A 106 -33.87 28.11 -20.22
CA ASN A 106 -32.71 28.30 -19.38
C ASN A 106 -33.10 28.66 -17.94
N VAL A 107 -34.14 29.50 -17.76
CA VAL A 107 -34.70 29.81 -16.44
C VAL A 107 -35.27 28.57 -15.75
N THR A 108 -36.04 27.75 -16.48
CA THR A 108 -36.56 26.49 -15.94
C THR A 108 -35.44 25.55 -15.48
N THR A 109 -34.29 25.55 -16.20
CA THR A 109 -33.12 24.78 -15.82
C THR A 109 -32.46 25.37 -14.58
N LEU A 110 -32.29 26.70 -14.54
CA LEU A 110 -31.70 27.39 -13.38
C LEU A 110 -32.57 27.22 -12.12
N GLU A 111 -33.90 27.24 -12.23
CA GLU A 111 -34.81 26.96 -11.13
C GLU A 111 -34.58 25.61 -10.46
N LYS A 112 -34.25 24.59 -11.25
CA LYS A 112 -34.02 23.22 -10.75
C LYS A 112 -32.66 23.09 -10.05
N SER A 113 -31.66 23.83 -10.50
CA SER A 113 -30.27 23.71 -10.04
C SER A 113 -29.86 24.77 -9.00
N TYR A 114 -30.58 25.90 -8.91
CA TYR A 114 -30.23 26.98 -8.01
C TYR A 114 -30.96 26.85 -6.66
N ASN A 115 -30.16 26.86 -5.56
CA ASN A 115 -30.66 26.50 -4.24
C ASN A 115 -31.49 27.62 -3.56
N ASP A 116 -31.21 28.90 -3.84
CA ASP A 116 -31.95 30.03 -3.26
C ASP A 116 -33.33 30.19 -3.91
N LYS A 117 -34.32 29.55 -3.30
CA LYS A 117 -35.71 29.57 -3.78
C LYS A 117 -36.37 30.96 -3.76
N LYS A 118 -35.93 31.86 -2.87
CA LYS A 118 -36.41 33.24 -2.82
C LYS A 118 -35.90 33.99 -4.06
N LYS A 119 -34.62 33.87 -4.38
CA LYS A 119 -34.04 34.52 -5.55
C LYS A 119 -34.61 33.96 -6.85
N VAL A 120 -34.93 32.68 -6.89
CA VAL A 120 -35.63 32.05 -8.03
C VAL A 120 -37.03 32.61 -8.19
N ALA A 121 -37.80 32.87 -7.11
CA ALA A 121 -39.12 33.50 -7.17
C ALA A 121 -39.01 34.93 -7.70
N GLU A 122 -38.06 35.74 -7.18
CA GLU A 122 -37.79 37.09 -7.67
C GLU A 122 -37.47 37.11 -9.18
N LEU A 123 -36.66 36.12 -9.64
CA LEU A 123 -36.32 35.94 -11.07
C LEU A 123 -37.57 35.65 -11.90
N LYS A 124 -38.45 34.75 -11.46
CA LYS A 124 -39.70 34.43 -12.16
C LYS A 124 -40.62 35.62 -12.29
N ASP A 125 -40.82 36.35 -11.21
CA ASP A 125 -41.66 37.54 -11.22
C ASP A 125 -41.13 38.59 -12.20
N ALA A 126 -39.82 38.82 -12.23
CA ALA A 126 -39.18 39.73 -13.16
C ALA A 126 -39.30 39.29 -14.62
N ILE A 127 -39.24 37.98 -14.89
CA ILE A 127 -39.44 37.42 -16.23
C ILE A 127 -40.87 37.54 -16.72
N GLU A 128 -41.84 37.30 -15.87
CA GLU A 128 -43.26 37.48 -16.27
C GLU A 128 -43.58 38.95 -16.56
N GLU A 129 -43.00 39.89 -15.79
CA GLU A 129 -43.14 41.32 -16.10
C GLU A 129 -42.47 41.67 -17.44
N LEU A 130 -41.21 41.24 -17.67
CA LEU A 130 -40.55 41.47 -18.96
C LEU A 130 -41.32 40.84 -20.13
N LYS A 131 -41.88 39.65 -19.96
CA LYS A 131 -42.69 38.95 -20.97
C LYS A 131 -43.93 39.76 -21.32
N LYS A 132 -44.61 40.35 -20.33
CA LYS A 132 -45.78 41.21 -20.55
C LYS A 132 -45.40 42.44 -21.38
N GLN A 133 -44.32 43.15 -21.03
CA GLN A 133 -43.86 44.31 -21.78
C GLN A 133 -43.43 43.92 -23.20
N ARG A 134 -42.70 42.78 -23.34
CA ARG A 134 -42.28 42.23 -24.64
C ARG A 134 -43.46 41.96 -25.57
N VAL A 135 -44.54 41.32 -25.08
CA VAL A 135 -45.73 41.00 -25.90
C VAL A 135 -46.38 42.28 -26.37
N ALA A 136 -46.55 43.28 -25.51
CA ALA A 136 -47.11 44.57 -25.91
C ALA A 136 -46.25 45.28 -26.98
N LEU A 137 -44.93 45.24 -26.85
CA LEU A 137 -43.99 45.78 -27.85
C LEU A 137 -44.13 45.08 -29.21
N MET A 138 -44.19 43.75 -29.20
CA MET A 138 -44.29 42.97 -30.43
C MET A 138 -45.63 43.24 -31.14
N GLU A 139 -46.73 43.43 -30.40
CA GLU A 139 -48.03 43.78 -30.97
C GLU A 139 -48.00 45.20 -31.59
N LEU A 140 -47.41 46.19 -30.94
CA LEU A 140 -47.25 47.54 -31.48
C LEU A 140 -46.36 47.53 -32.76
N ALA A 141 -45.29 46.77 -32.76
CA ALA A 141 -44.41 46.65 -33.92
C ALA A 141 -45.13 45.96 -35.11
N GLN A 142 -45.97 44.93 -34.84
CA GLN A 142 -46.77 44.29 -35.88
C GLN A 142 -47.82 45.22 -36.47
N GLN A 143 -48.35 46.16 -35.69
CA GLN A 143 -49.33 47.20 -36.10
C GLN A 143 -48.61 48.37 -36.80
N ASN A 144 -47.32 48.38 -36.97
CA ASN A 144 -46.51 49.46 -37.50
C ASN A 144 -46.61 50.77 -36.70
N LYS A 145 -46.92 50.63 -35.36
CA LYS A 145 -46.97 51.74 -34.39
C LYS A 145 -45.60 51.95 -33.75
N ASN A 146 -44.62 52.25 -34.60
CA ASN A 146 -43.23 52.25 -34.19
C ASN A 146 -42.85 53.31 -33.15
N ASP A 147 -43.50 54.52 -33.21
CA ASP A 147 -43.25 55.56 -32.19
C ASP A 147 -43.76 55.17 -30.80
N GLU A 148 -44.96 54.55 -30.72
CA GLU A 148 -45.55 54.06 -29.47
C GLU A 148 -44.70 52.89 -28.92
N ALA A 149 -44.27 51.98 -29.82
CA ALA A 149 -43.43 50.88 -29.47
C ALA A 149 -42.05 51.34 -28.94
N LEU A 150 -41.44 52.35 -29.57
CA LEU A 150 -40.16 52.89 -29.13
C LEU A 150 -40.27 53.61 -27.78
N ALA A 151 -41.37 54.33 -27.52
CA ALA A 151 -41.64 54.93 -26.22
C ALA A 151 -41.73 53.85 -25.12
N LEU A 152 -42.48 52.75 -25.34
CA LEU A 152 -42.61 51.63 -24.41
C LEU A 152 -41.28 50.90 -24.23
N PHE A 153 -40.49 50.74 -25.32
CA PHE A 153 -39.16 50.12 -25.25
C PHE A 153 -38.22 50.91 -24.36
N ASN A 154 -38.20 52.24 -24.47
CA ASN A 154 -37.30 53.10 -23.69
C ASN A 154 -37.74 53.34 -22.24
N SER A 155 -38.96 52.94 -21.86
CA SER A 155 -39.52 53.04 -20.50
C SER A 155 -39.68 51.67 -19.87
N ASP A 156 -40.88 51.15 -19.81
CA ASP A 156 -41.30 49.97 -19.03
C ASP A 156 -40.52 48.70 -19.43
N TYR A 157 -40.22 48.52 -20.73
CA TYR A 157 -39.42 47.35 -21.17
C TYR A 157 -37.97 47.43 -20.72
N ASN A 158 -37.35 48.63 -20.85
CA ASN A 158 -35.97 48.82 -20.39
C ASN A 158 -35.87 48.65 -18.87
N ASP A 159 -36.79 49.24 -18.08
CA ASP A 159 -36.83 49.13 -16.62
C ASP A 159 -37.01 47.66 -16.18
N ALA A 160 -37.90 46.92 -16.85
CA ALA A 160 -38.07 45.48 -16.59
C ALA A 160 -36.82 44.67 -16.95
N THR A 161 -36.14 45.06 -18.05
CA THR A 161 -34.88 44.43 -18.49
C THR A 161 -33.75 44.67 -17.50
N GLU A 162 -33.57 45.92 -17.02
CA GLU A 162 -32.54 46.27 -16.03
C GLU A 162 -32.78 45.52 -14.71
N LYS A 163 -34.00 45.54 -14.19
CA LYS A 163 -34.36 44.79 -12.98
C LYS A 163 -34.03 43.29 -13.10
N LEU A 164 -34.37 42.68 -14.24
CA LEU A 164 -34.08 41.27 -14.49
C LEU A 164 -32.56 41.04 -14.61
N GLN A 165 -31.82 41.93 -15.26
CA GLN A 165 -30.37 41.82 -15.37
C GLN A 165 -29.69 41.93 -14.01
N ASP A 166 -30.14 42.81 -13.11
CA ASP A 166 -29.62 42.97 -11.75
C ASP A 166 -29.77 41.65 -10.94
N ILE A 167 -30.97 41.04 -11.01
CA ILE A 167 -31.23 39.76 -10.36
C ILE A 167 -30.29 38.68 -10.91
N LEU A 168 -30.10 38.61 -12.23
CA LEU A 168 -29.19 37.62 -12.87
C LEU A 168 -27.72 37.90 -12.55
N VAL A 169 -27.31 39.16 -12.43
CA VAL A 169 -25.96 39.54 -11.97
C VAL A 169 -25.71 39.04 -10.55
N ASP A 170 -26.68 39.22 -9.66
CA ASP A 170 -26.55 38.75 -8.27
C ASP A 170 -26.48 37.23 -8.19
N ILE A 171 -27.34 36.50 -8.94
CA ILE A 171 -27.25 35.05 -9.09
C ILE A 171 -25.86 34.66 -9.61
N GLY A 172 -25.35 35.36 -10.62
CA GLY A 172 -24.01 35.12 -11.18
C GLY A 172 -22.89 35.35 -10.20
N LYS A 173 -22.95 36.40 -9.37
CA LYS A 173 -21.95 36.65 -8.31
C LYS A 173 -21.92 35.49 -7.29
N VAL A 174 -23.11 35.08 -6.81
CA VAL A 174 -23.22 33.98 -5.85
C VAL A 174 -22.72 32.67 -6.48
N ALA A 175 -23.22 32.31 -7.66
CA ALA A 175 -22.81 31.09 -8.36
C ALA A 175 -21.29 31.04 -8.67
N SER A 176 -20.73 32.19 -9.06
CA SER A 176 -19.27 32.30 -9.32
C SER A 176 -18.47 32.19 -8.02
N ALA A 177 -18.95 32.74 -6.91
CA ALA A 177 -18.31 32.62 -5.61
C ALA A 177 -18.36 31.17 -5.09
N GLU A 178 -19.49 30.49 -5.25
CA GLU A 178 -19.65 29.08 -4.95
C GLU A 178 -18.72 28.20 -5.81
N ALA A 179 -18.67 28.45 -7.11
CA ALA A 179 -17.76 27.75 -8.03
C ALA A 179 -16.29 27.92 -7.63
N LYS A 180 -15.89 29.15 -7.28
CA LYS A 180 -14.53 29.44 -6.80
C LYS A 180 -14.25 28.74 -5.47
N SER A 181 -15.20 28.73 -4.55
CA SER A 181 -15.07 28.04 -3.26
C SER A 181 -14.91 26.54 -3.44
N GLN A 182 -15.78 25.91 -4.23
CA GLN A 182 -15.73 24.48 -4.52
C GLN A 182 -14.44 24.09 -5.24
N TYR A 183 -13.99 24.86 -6.24
CA TYR A 183 -12.70 24.65 -6.90
C TYR A 183 -11.53 24.72 -5.93
N THR A 184 -11.52 25.73 -5.05
CA THR A 184 -10.47 25.89 -4.05
C THR A 184 -10.46 24.73 -3.06
N SER A 185 -11.64 24.32 -2.58
CA SER A 185 -11.80 23.17 -1.68
C SER A 185 -11.30 21.89 -2.33
N ALA A 186 -11.74 21.59 -3.55
CA ALA A 186 -11.30 20.40 -4.30
C ALA A 186 -9.77 20.39 -4.51
N ARG A 187 -9.20 21.56 -4.82
CA ARG A 187 -7.74 21.71 -4.97
C ARG A 187 -6.98 21.44 -3.67
N VAL A 188 -7.45 22.00 -2.55
CA VAL A 188 -6.83 21.78 -1.24
C VAL A 188 -6.95 20.32 -0.83
N THR A 189 -8.15 19.74 -0.95
CA THR A 189 -8.39 18.30 -0.67
C THR A 189 -7.47 17.43 -1.51
N GLY A 190 -7.35 17.72 -2.80
CA GLY A 190 -6.44 16.99 -3.70
C GLY A 190 -4.98 17.08 -3.29
N LEU A 191 -4.48 18.27 -2.96
CA LEU A 191 -3.09 18.46 -2.50
C LEU A 191 -2.83 17.74 -1.17
N VAL A 192 -3.73 17.87 -0.20
CA VAL A 192 -3.62 17.17 1.09
C VAL A 192 -3.60 15.65 0.89
N SER A 193 -4.46 15.13 0.02
CA SER A 193 -4.51 13.70 -0.31
C SER A 193 -3.20 13.21 -0.93
N ILE A 194 -2.61 13.96 -1.87
CA ILE A 194 -1.32 13.64 -2.48
C ILE A 194 -0.20 13.62 -1.43
N ILE A 195 -0.15 14.62 -0.57
CA ILE A 195 0.86 14.68 0.50
C ILE A 195 0.71 13.50 1.46
N LEU A 196 -0.51 13.18 1.89
CA LEU A 196 -0.79 12.03 2.74
C LEU A 196 -0.36 10.71 2.08
N MET A 197 -0.65 10.51 0.78
CA MET A 197 -0.23 9.32 0.04
C MET A 197 1.30 9.20 -0.02
N ILE A 198 2.01 10.30 -0.27
CA ILE A 198 3.48 10.30 -0.28
C ILE A 198 4.03 9.95 1.11
N LEU A 199 3.47 10.53 2.17
CA LEU A 199 3.90 10.24 3.55
C LEU A 199 3.64 8.79 3.96
N ILE A 200 2.46 8.25 3.64
CA ILE A 200 2.12 6.84 3.89
C ILE A 200 3.05 5.94 3.08
N GLY A 201 3.27 6.24 1.79
CA GLY A 201 4.16 5.48 0.92
C GLY A 201 5.59 5.46 1.44
N ALA A 202 6.16 6.62 1.77
CA ALA A 202 7.50 6.75 2.33
C ALA A 202 7.61 6.02 3.68
N GLY A 203 6.62 6.18 4.55
CA GLY A 203 6.53 5.47 5.83
C GLY A 203 6.50 3.94 5.67
N THR A 204 5.72 3.44 4.72
CA THR A 204 5.62 2.01 4.40
C THR A 204 6.95 1.45 3.91
N VAL A 205 7.65 2.16 3.00
CA VAL A 205 8.97 1.76 2.49
C VAL A 205 10.01 1.75 3.60
N ALA A 206 10.08 2.80 4.42
CA ALA A 206 11.00 2.89 5.56
C ALA A 206 10.75 1.75 6.55
N PHE A 207 9.50 1.52 6.94
CA PHE A 207 9.12 0.48 7.87
C PHE A 207 9.40 -0.93 7.32
N SER A 208 9.06 -1.20 6.07
CA SER A 208 9.36 -2.46 5.38
C SER A 208 10.87 -2.73 5.33
N THR A 209 11.69 -1.70 5.09
CA THR A 209 13.15 -1.82 5.09
C THR A 209 13.70 -2.20 6.47
N VAL A 210 13.16 -1.60 7.53
CA VAL A 210 13.53 -1.95 8.92
C VAL A 210 13.16 -3.40 9.24
N ILE A 211 11.95 -3.84 8.92
CA ILE A 211 11.52 -5.24 9.11
C ILE A 211 12.43 -6.19 8.33
N ARG A 212 12.66 -5.91 7.04
CA ARG A 212 13.53 -6.72 6.18
C ARG A 212 14.92 -6.89 6.79
N THR A 213 15.59 -5.79 7.16
CA THR A 213 16.96 -5.85 7.71
C THR A 213 17.01 -6.58 9.05
N THR A 214 15.99 -6.40 9.89
CA THR A 214 15.90 -7.06 11.19
C THR A 214 15.71 -8.57 11.04
N ILE A 215 14.71 -9.00 10.24
CA ILE A 215 14.43 -10.43 10.05
C ILE A 215 15.55 -11.14 9.32
N THR A 216 16.10 -10.53 8.25
CA THR A 216 17.26 -11.08 7.55
C THR A 216 18.43 -11.29 8.50
N GLY A 217 18.74 -10.31 9.37
CA GLY A 217 19.82 -10.44 10.34
C GLY A 217 19.59 -11.54 11.37
N ILE A 218 18.37 -11.69 11.88
CA ILE A 218 18.02 -12.72 12.88
C ILE A 218 18.03 -14.13 12.28
N MET A 219 17.75 -14.28 10.98
CA MET A 219 17.69 -15.58 10.32
C MET A 219 19.00 -15.96 9.64
N LEU A 220 19.64 -15.02 8.95
CA LEU A 220 20.82 -15.31 8.13
C LEU A 220 22.05 -15.63 8.98
N LYS A 221 22.28 -14.88 10.07
CA LYS A 221 23.44 -15.13 10.94
C LYS A 221 23.52 -16.56 11.47
N PRO A 222 22.48 -17.14 12.12
CA PRO A 222 22.54 -18.51 12.59
C PRO A 222 22.68 -19.53 11.45
N ILE A 223 22.11 -19.28 10.29
CA ILE A 223 22.27 -20.15 9.12
C ILE A 223 23.72 -20.17 8.65
N GLN A 224 24.37 -19.01 8.56
CA GLN A 224 25.80 -18.91 8.20
C GLN A 224 26.71 -19.54 9.26
N GLU A 225 26.39 -19.45 10.54
CA GLU A 225 27.12 -20.10 11.61
C GLU A 225 27.03 -21.62 11.50
N LEU A 226 25.84 -22.16 11.21
CA LEU A 226 25.63 -23.58 10.96
C LEU A 226 26.30 -24.06 9.66
N GLU A 227 26.28 -23.26 8.61
CA GLU A 227 26.98 -23.53 7.35
C GLU A 227 28.52 -23.66 7.58
N GLY A 228 29.09 -22.67 8.30
CA GLY A 228 30.52 -22.73 8.65
C GLY A 228 30.88 -23.91 9.54
N ALA A 229 29.97 -24.28 10.46
CA ALA A 229 30.13 -25.49 11.27
C ALA A 229 30.09 -26.76 10.43
N ALA A 230 29.22 -26.86 9.46
CA ALA A 230 29.12 -27.96 8.54
C ALA A 230 30.34 -28.07 7.61
N GLU A 231 30.91 -26.95 7.17
CA GLU A 231 32.15 -26.92 6.37
C GLU A 231 33.35 -27.45 7.18
N LYS A 232 33.50 -27.06 8.44
CA LYS A 232 34.53 -27.62 9.33
C LYS A 232 34.36 -29.11 9.52
N LEU A 233 33.14 -29.57 9.78
CA LEU A 233 32.83 -31.00 9.92
C LEU A 233 33.16 -31.79 8.64
N LYS A 234 32.84 -31.24 7.47
CA LYS A 234 33.22 -31.81 6.16
C LYS A 234 34.72 -31.95 5.99
N ALA A 235 35.48 -31.01 6.55
CA ALA A 235 36.98 -31.06 6.56
C ALA A 235 37.55 -32.00 7.63
N GLY A 236 36.71 -32.71 8.40
CA GLY A 236 37.11 -33.57 9.49
C GLY A 236 37.50 -32.86 10.80
N GLN A 237 37.20 -31.54 10.86
CA GLN A 237 37.43 -30.75 12.06
C GLN A 237 36.19 -30.83 12.95
N LEU A 238 36.34 -31.42 14.12
CA LEU A 238 35.24 -31.64 15.06
C LEU A 238 35.15 -30.53 16.15
N ASP A 239 36.18 -29.73 16.29
CA ASP A 239 36.18 -28.53 17.16
C ASP A 239 35.37 -27.40 16.51
N VAL A 240 34.07 -27.47 16.71
CA VAL A 240 33.11 -26.57 16.07
C VAL A 240 32.39 -25.78 17.16
N GLU A 241 32.59 -24.46 17.17
CA GLU A 241 31.85 -23.56 18.02
C GLU A 241 30.54 -23.07 17.33
N ILE A 242 29.41 -23.32 17.96
CA ILE A 242 28.09 -22.83 17.55
C ILE A 242 27.51 -22.05 18.73
N ASN A 243 27.49 -20.72 18.62
CA ASN A 243 27.12 -19.85 19.72
C ASN A 243 25.66 -19.43 19.68
N TYR A 244 24.95 -19.71 18.59
CA TYR A 244 23.56 -19.31 18.44
C TYR A 244 22.65 -20.04 19.43
N GLU A 245 21.91 -19.26 20.24
CA GLU A 245 20.89 -19.72 21.17
C GLU A 245 19.60 -18.97 20.98
N SER A 246 18.51 -19.67 20.76
CA SER A 246 17.17 -19.14 20.59
C SER A 246 16.12 -20.21 20.91
N PRO A 247 14.94 -19.84 21.42
CA PRO A 247 13.84 -20.78 21.64
C PRO A 247 13.15 -21.22 20.33
N ASP A 248 13.51 -20.68 19.19
CA ASP A 248 12.94 -20.98 17.88
C ASP A 248 13.51 -22.25 17.24
N GLU A 249 13.05 -22.55 16.02
CA GLU A 249 13.46 -23.73 15.27
C GLU A 249 14.95 -23.70 14.90
N LEU A 250 15.53 -22.51 14.66
CA LEU A 250 16.96 -22.35 14.37
C LEU A 250 17.81 -22.59 15.61
N GLY A 251 17.36 -22.14 16.79
CA GLY A 251 18.05 -22.43 18.05
C GLY A 251 18.04 -23.91 18.39
N LYS A 252 16.93 -24.60 18.14
CA LYS A 252 16.85 -26.08 18.30
C LYS A 252 17.78 -26.79 17.32
N LEU A 253 17.81 -26.34 16.07
CA LEU A 253 18.73 -26.89 15.05
C LEU A 253 20.21 -26.71 15.47
N ALA A 254 20.56 -25.49 15.92
CA ALA A 254 21.90 -25.18 16.41
C ALA A 254 22.31 -26.05 17.61
N GLY A 255 21.39 -26.24 18.57
CA GLY A 255 21.59 -27.11 19.73
C GLY A 255 21.79 -28.54 19.35
N ASN A 256 20.97 -29.10 18.47
CA ASN A 256 21.09 -30.47 17.99
C ASN A 256 22.40 -30.68 17.20
N PHE A 257 22.78 -29.70 16.36
CA PHE A 257 24.02 -29.78 15.59
C PHE A 257 25.26 -29.71 16.48
N ARG A 258 25.26 -28.80 17.48
CA ARG A 258 26.30 -28.70 18.50
C ARG A 258 26.48 -30.02 19.24
N GLN A 259 25.37 -30.64 19.68
CA GLN A 259 25.39 -31.91 20.36
C GLN A 259 25.94 -33.04 19.46
N ALA A 260 25.55 -33.06 18.19
CA ALA A 260 26.07 -34.05 17.23
C ALA A 260 27.58 -33.90 17.02
N CYS A 261 28.09 -32.67 16.80
CA CYS A 261 29.53 -32.41 16.68
C CYS A 261 30.28 -32.85 17.94
N LYS A 262 29.75 -32.48 19.12
CA LYS A 262 30.38 -32.88 20.41
C LYS A 262 30.43 -34.40 20.62
N THR A 263 29.34 -35.11 20.25
CA THR A 263 29.28 -36.55 20.32
C THR A 263 30.32 -37.19 19.39
N LEU A 264 30.44 -36.70 18.14
CA LEU A 264 31.45 -37.17 17.20
C LEU A 264 32.88 -36.90 17.68
N GLU A 265 33.14 -35.71 18.23
CA GLU A 265 34.45 -35.35 18.79
C GLU A 265 34.88 -36.34 19.88
N VAL A 266 33.97 -36.61 20.86
CA VAL A 266 34.29 -37.53 21.96
C VAL A 266 34.47 -38.97 21.46
N ILE A 267 33.67 -39.46 20.50
CA ILE A 267 33.82 -40.77 19.90
C ILE A 267 35.19 -40.90 19.19
N VAL A 268 35.57 -39.91 18.39
CA VAL A 268 36.86 -39.94 17.67
C VAL A 268 38.03 -39.87 18.62
N GLN A 269 37.95 -39.02 19.67
CA GLN A 269 39.02 -38.93 20.71
C GLN A 269 39.13 -40.24 21.48
N ASP A 270 38.02 -40.83 21.93
CA ASP A 270 38.02 -42.08 22.70
C ASP A 270 38.50 -43.28 21.82
N THR A 271 38.02 -43.33 20.56
CA THR A 271 38.51 -44.36 19.60
C THR A 271 40.02 -44.22 19.37
N SER A 272 40.53 -42.98 19.19
CA SER A 272 41.97 -42.73 18.99
C SER A 272 42.77 -43.13 20.22
N TYR A 273 42.27 -42.85 21.42
CA TYR A 273 42.86 -43.28 22.68
C TYR A 273 42.94 -44.81 22.77
N LEU A 274 41.82 -45.52 22.58
CA LEU A 274 41.76 -46.97 22.65
C LEU A 274 42.70 -47.62 21.65
N LEU A 275 42.73 -47.17 20.40
CA LEU A 275 43.57 -47.69 19.35
C LEU A 275 45.10 -47.40 19.63
N GLY A 276 45.37 -46.19 20.18
CA GLY A 276 46.72 -45.81 20.60
C GLY A 276 47.27 -46.73 21.69
N GLU A 277 46.54 -46.97 22.77
CA GLU A 277 46.94 -47.89 23.85
C GLU A 277 47.13 -49.32 23.33
N MET A 278 46.22 -49.79 22.47
CA MET A 278 46.40 -51.13 21.85
C MET A 278 47.61 -51.19 20.97
N ALA A 279 47.99 -50.16 20.26
CA ALA A 279 49.21 -50.11 19.42
C ALA A 279 50.47 -50.12 20.29
N GLU A 280 50.42 -49.64 21.53
CA GLU A 280 51.55 -49.73 22.49
C GLU A 280 51.56 -51.07 23.25
N GLY A 281 50.68 -51.98 22.92
CA GLY A 281 50.54 -53.29 23.54
C GLY A 281 49.73 -53.36 24.83
N ASN A 282 49.06 -52.27 25.19
CA ASN A 282 48.14 -52.23 26.34
C ASN A 282 46.74 -52.67 25.93
N PHE A 283 46.50 -53.99 26.02
CA PHE A 283 45.12 -54.53 25.75
C PHE A 283 44.24 -54.56 26.96
N ASN A 284 44.63 -53.98 28.12
CA ASN A 284 43.78 -53.84 29.30
C ASN A 284 43.15 -52.47 29.37
N VAL A 285 43.05 -51.79 28.25
CA VAL A 285 42.43 -50.46 28.12
C VAL A 285 40.90 -50.58 27.99
N SER A 286 40.15 -49.61 28.50
CA SER A 286 38.66 -49.49 28.39
C SER A 286 38.29 -48.10 28.00
N SER A 287 37.16 -47.97 27.30
CA SER A 287 36.57 -46.65 26.98
C SER A 287 36.23 -45.88 28.24
N ASN A 288 36.56 -44.59 28.27
CA ASN A 288 36.16 -43.65 29.32
C ASN A 288 34.68 -43.24 29.20
N ASN A 289 34.09 -43.45 28.02
CA ASN A 289 32.73 -42.98 27.69
C ASN A 289 31.91 -44.05 26.93
N PRO A 290 31.74 -45.29 27.43
CA PRO A 290 31.09 -46.37 26.68
C PRO A 290 29.65 -46.07 26.31
N GLN A 291 28.95 -45.19 27.11
CA GLN A 291 27.56 -44.78 26.92
C GLN A 291 27.38 -43.86 25.71
N ILE A 292 28.42 -43.27 25.15
CA ILE A 292 28.32 -42.35 24.01
C ILE A 292 28.20 -43.08 22.68
N TYR A 293 28.60 -44.36 22.64
CA TYR A 293 28.50 -45.19 21.45
C TYR A 293 27.05 -45.69 21.24
N ILE A 294 26.24 -44.80 20.67
CA ILE A 294 24.82 -45.07 20.39
C ILE A 294 24.59 -45.34 18.89
N GLY A 295 23.49 -46.01 18.56
CA GLY A 295 23.14 -46.32 17.17
C GLY A 295 24.23 -47.10 16.45
N ASN A 296 24.64 -46.65 15.29
CA ASN A 296 25.69 -47.33 14.48
C ASN A 296 27.08 -47.30 15.12
N PHE A 297 27.35 -46.38 16.02
CA PHE A 297 28.64 -46.34 16.73
C PHE A 297 28.78 -47.47 17.75
N ARG A 298 27.67 -48.04 18.24
CA ARG A 298 27.72 -49.22 19.11
C ARG A 298 28.40 -50.38 18.44
N GLN A 299 28.10 -50.68 17.18
CA GLN A 299 28.71 -51.75 16.42
C GLN A 299 30.22 -51.50 16.24
N GLN A 300 30.67 -50.26 16.02
CA GLN A 300 32.05 -49.91 15.95
C GLN A 300 32.78 -50.21 17.28
N TYR A 301 32.17 -49.81 18.41
CA TYR A 301 32.73 -50.07 19.74
C TYR A 301 32.81 -51.57 20.05
N GLU A 302 31.78 -52.36 19.75
CA GLU A 302 31.78 -53.79 19.91
C GLU A 302 32.84 -54.49 19.08
N SER A 303 33.03 -54.03 17.84
CA SER A 303 34.11 -54.55 16.97
C SER A 303 35.50 -54.25 17.51
N MET A 304 35.72 -53.04 18.03
CA MET A 304 37.00 -52.69 18.69
C MET A 304 37.21 -53.52 19.95
N SER A 305 36.19 -53.72 20.76
CA SER A 305 36.26 -54.52 21.98
C SER A 305 36.60 -55.97 21.66
N LYS A 306 35.99 -56.56 20.61
CA LYS A 306 36.30 -57.87 20.14
C LYS A 306 37.73 -57.97 19.64
N LEU A 307 38.19 -57.04 18.81
CA LEU A 307 39.58 -56.99 18.33
C LEU A 307 40.59 -56.94 19.49
N LYS A 308 40.27 -56.06 20.49
CA LYS A 308 41.13 -56.00 21.72
C LYS A 308 41.22 -57.33 22.43
N HIS A 309 40.16 -58.10 22.61
CA HIS A 309 40.13 -59.37 23.27
C HIS A 309 40.97 -60.41 22.47
N GLU A 310 40.74 -60.53 21.15
CA GLU A 310 41.43 -61.46 20.28
C GLU A 310 42.93 -61.17 20.24
N LEU A 311 43.35 -59.91 20.24
CA LEU A 311 44.77 -59.53 20.31
C LEU A 311 45.37 -59.86 21.67
N SER A 312 44.69 -59.61 22.78
CA SER A 312 45.13 -59.95 24.13
C SER A 312 45.32 -61.42 24.31
N ASP A 313 44.35 -62.22 23.83
CA ASP A 313 44.45 -63.71 23.92
C ASP A 313 45.58 -64.22 23.07
N THR A 314 45.76 -63.67 21.86
CA THR A 314 46.89 -64.07 20.98
C THR A 314 48.23 -63.73 21.61
N MET A 315 48.40 -62.56 22.24
CA MET A 315 49.63 -62.16 22.92
C MET A 315 49.90 -63.05 24.14
N THR A 316 48.88 -63.47 24.89
CA THR A 316 48.98 -64.37 25.99
C THR A 316 49.47 -65.72 25.53
N GLN A 317 48.88 -66.25 24.43
CA GLN A 317 49.34 -67.53 23.81
C GLN A 317 50.81 -67.47 23.30
N ILE A 318 51.18 -66.35 22.68
CA ILE A 318 52.60 -66.15 22.24
C ILE A 318 53.53 -66.11 23.45
N HIS A 319 53.13 -65.44 24.54
CA HIS A 319 53.92 -65.39 25.77
C HIS A 319 54.12 -66.77 26.37
N GLU A 320 52.99 -67.51 26.54
CA GLU A 320 53.03 -68.92 27.06
C GLU A 320 53.93 -69.85 26.16
N ALA A 321 53.78 -69.75 24.82
CA ALA A 321 54.59 -70.51 23.89
C ALA A 321 56.07 -70.14 24.00
N SER A 322 56.38 -68.84 24.14
CA SER A 322 57.73 -68.35 24.32
C SER A 322 58.36 -68.85 25.62
N GLU A 323 57.62 -68.89 26.72
CA GLU A 323 58.05 -69.46 28.00
C GLU A 323 58.31 -70.94 27.89
N GLN A 324 57.43 -71.69 27.22
CA GLN A 324 57.63 -73.13 26.97
C GLN A 324 58.92 -73.42 26.16
N VAL A 325 59.13 -72.60 25.07
CA VAL A 325 60.38 -72.73 24.27
C VAL A 325 61.61 -72.35 25.08
N ALA A 326 61.55 -71.29 25.89
CA ALA A 326 62.64 -70.89 26.78
C ALA A 326 62.95 -71.94 27.83
N SER A 327 61.94 -72.55 28.45
CA SER A 327 62.06 -73.65 29.43
C SER A 327 62.59 -74.90 28.79
N GLY A 328 62.10 -75.31 27.60
CA GLY A 328 62.56 -76.44 26.85
C GLY A 328 64.03 -76.28 26.38
N SER A 329 64.40 -75.07 25.95
CA SER A 329 65.78 -74.72 25.58
C SER A 329 66.71 -74.78 26.78
N GLY A 330 66.24 -74.33 27.96
CA GLY A 330 67.01 -74.42 29.20
C GLY A 330 67.27 -75.83 29.67
N GLN A 331 66.30 -76.75 29.49
CA GLN A 331 66.44 -78.20 29.81
C GLN A 331 67.38 -78.87 28.83
N LEU A 332 67.42 -78.50 27.56
CA LEU A 332 68.37 -79.04 26.56
C LEU A 332 69.82 -78.52 26.75
N ALA A 333 69.98 -77.34 27.31
CA ALA A 333 71.32 -76.78 27.57
C ALA A 333 71.93 -77.18 28.92
N GLY A 334 71.16 -77.81 29.83
CA GLY A 334 71.58 -78.27 31.18
C GLY A 334 71.69 -79.76 31.34
N GLY A 335 71.44 -80.59 30.28
CA GLY A 335 71.63 -82.04 30.20
C GLY A 335 72.84 -82.33 29.32
#